data_4df3792535e15a978f1af15f7a578366
#
_entry.id   4df3792535e15a978f1af15f7a578366
#
_cell.length_a   1.000
_cell.length_b   1.000
_cell.length_c   1.000
_cell.angle_alpha   90.00
_cell.angle_beta   90.00
_cell.angle_gamma   90.00
#
_symmetry.space_group_name_H-M   'P 1'
#
loop_
_entity.id
_entity.type
_entity.pdbx_description
1 polymer ?
#
loop_
_entity_poly.entity_id
_entity_poly.type
_entity_poly.pdbx_seq_one_letter_code
_entity_poly.pdbx_strand_id
1 'polypeptide(L)'
;MKLGVLLRNMGPQSTAATMAACARQAEAAGLDDLWVVDHLAIPPDEAEGSGGRYLDPLGTLAWLAGVTSRIGLGVTVLIAPYRPPLPTAKLVATVQELAAGRLQLGLGVGWMEAEFRALGVPRAKRGALTDELLAFLHNCFANDVVEANGQPFIFAPRPSRPPFLLGGKAEHAFPRILRHGDGWMPMTGDPEALREPVSRLRALFAEAGKPPPQVVPLTQLPLDDPPKARAQLAALEALGVTGIVYAERYADSAGFAPVVERLSALA
;
A
#
# COMPACT_ATOMS: atom_id res chain seq x y z
N MET A 1 -11.37 12.64 5.73
CA MET A 1 -10.37 11.54 5.71
C MET A 1 -10.70 10.58 4.58
N LYS A 2 -9.71 10.04 3.84
CA LYS A 2 -9.96 9.07 2.76
C LYS A 2 -10.39 7.70 3.28
N LEU A 3 -11.36 7.07 2.60
CA LEU A 3 -11.82 5.72 2.89
C LEU A 3 -11.37 4.76 1.80
N GLY A 4 -10.37 3.94 2.11
CA GLY A 4 -9.87 2.87 1.26
C GLY A 4 -10.32 1.50 1.73
N VAL A 5 -10.42 0.54 0.80
CA VAL A 5 -10.79 -0.84 1.08
C VAL A 5 -9.79 -1.82 0.51
N LEU A 6 -9.53 -2.92 1.22
CA LEU A 6 -8.68 -4.00 0.76
C LEU A 6 -9.42 -4.86 -0.27
N LEU A 7 -8.92 -4.88 -1.50
CA LEU A 7 -9.31 -5.83 -2.52
C LEU A 7 -8.46 -7.10 -2.38
N ARG A 8 -9.11 -8.23 -2.16
CA ARG A 8 -8.39 -9.50 -1.95
C ARG A 8 -7.80 -10.03 -3.25
N ASN A 9 -6.54 -9.69 -3.53
CA ASN A 9 -5.74 -10.28 -4.60
C ASN A 9 -5.13 -11.65 -4.20
N MET A 10 -5.63 -12.23 -3.11
CA MET A 10 -5.22 -13.54 -2.59
C MET A 10 -6.42 -14.44 -2.32
N GLY A 11 -6.15 -15.74 -2.26
CA GLY A 11 -7.15 -16.78 -2.02
C GLY A 11 -7.98 -17.14 -3.26
N PRO A 12 -8.92 -18.09 -3.14
CA PRO A 12 -9.71 -18.61 -4.26
C PRO A 12 -10.58 -17.53 -4.93
N GLN A 13 -10.97 -16.49 -4.21
CA GLN A 13 -11.76 -15.35 -4.72
C GLN A 13 -10.97 -14.39 -5.62
N SER A 14 -9.64 -14.49 -5.68
CA SER A 14 -8.80 -13.61 -6.49
C SER A 14 -8.83 -13.98 -7.98
N THR A 15 -10.03 -14.11 -8.54
CA THR A 15 -10.24 -14.28 -9.97
C THR A 15 -10.42 -12.92 -10.65
N ALA A 16 -10.09 -12.81 -11.94
CA ALA A 16 -10.27 -11.57 -12.67
C ALA A 16 -11.72 -11.06 -12.62
N ALA A 17 -12.70 -11.99 -12.77
CA ALA A 17 -14.11 -11.63 -12.73
C ALA A 17 -14.55 -11.06 -11.37
N THR A 18 -14.20 -11.74 -10.26
CA THR A 18 -14.54 -11.30 -8.90
C THR A 18 -13.86 -9.98 -8.58
N MET A 19 -12.56 -9.86 -8.87
CA MET A 19 -11.80 -8.64 -8.57
C MET A 19 -12.29 -7.45 -9.39
N ALA A 20 -12.66 -7.64 -10.67
CA ALA A 20 -13.23 -6.57 -11.48
C ALA A 20 -14.58 -6.11 -10.96
N ALA A 21 -15.45 -7.05 -10.55
CA ALA A 21 -16.75 -6.72 -9.95
C ALA A 21 -16.58 -5.94 -8.65
N CYS A 22 -15.72 -6.40 -7.74
CA CYS A 22 -15.41 -5.71 -6.47
C CYS A 22 -14.83 -4.30 -6.71
N ALA A 23 -13.90 -4.16 -7.67
CA ALA A 23 -13.29 -2.87 -7.97
C ALA A 23 -14.32 -1.85 -8.46
N ARG A 24 -15.23 -2.27 -9.37
CA ARG A 24 -16.32 -1.41 -9.86
C ARG A 24 -17.32 -1.07 -8.77
N GLN A 25 -17.64 -2.00 -7.87
CA GLN A 25 -18.53 -1.73 -6.73
C GLN A 25 -17.93 -0.66 -5.81
N ALA A 26 -16.64 -0.78 -5.44
CA ALA A 26 -15.96 0.20 -4.61
C ALA A 26 -15.89 1.59 -5.28
N GLU A 27 -15.59 1.64 -6.59
CA GLU A 27 -15.57 2.89 -7.35
C GLU A 27 -16.95 3.52 -7.48
N ALA A 28 -17.99 2.73 -7.73
CA ALA A 28 -19.38 3.19 -7.84
C ALA A 28 -19.92 3.71 -6.50
N ALA A 29 -19.52 3.09 -5.38
CA ALA A 29 -19.88 3.53 -4.04
C ALA A 29 -19.15 4.80 -3.57
N GLY A 30 -18.22 5.32 -4.36
CA GLY A 30 -17.51 6.56 -4.06
C GLY A 30 -16.32 6.39 -3.11
N LEU A 31 -15.84 5.18 -2.84
CA LEU A 31 -14.62 4.99 -2.07
C LEU A 31 -13.42 5.64 -2.75
N ASP A 32 -12.46 6.07 -1.93
CA ASP A 32 -11.29 6.82 -2.40
C ASP A 32 -10.22 5.92 -3.00
N ASP A 33 -9.90 4.79 -2.35
CA ASP A 33 -8.76 3.95 -2.74
C ASP A 33 -9.08 2.45 -2.63
N LEU A 34 -8.58 1.66 -3.60
CA LEU A 34 -8.48 0.20 -3.54
C LEU A 34 -7.06 -0.21 -3.20
N TRP A 35 -6.90 -1.15 -2.28
CA TRP A 35 -5.60 -1.63 -1.84
C TRP A 35 -5.45 -3.12 -2.06
N VAL A 36 -4.25 -3.56 -2.46
CA VAL A 36 -3.87 -4.97 -2.59
C VAL A 36 -2.67 -5.28 -1.69
N VAL A 37 -2.40 -6.57 -1.46
CA VAL A 37 -1.29 -7.03 -0.63
C VAL A 37 -0.22 -7.74 -1.47
N ASP A 38 0.97 -7.91 -0.88
CA ASP A 38 2.12 -8.53 -1.54
C ASP A 38 2.64 -9.74 -0.76
N HIS A 39 2.62 -10.90 -1.43
CA HIS A 39 3.35 -12.11 -1.08
C HIS A 39 3.71 -12.85 -2.38
N LEU A 40 4.89 -13.48 -2.43
CA LEU A 40 5.40 -14.16 -3.63
C LEU A 40 5.53 -15.67 -3.46
N ALA A 41 5.87 -16.14 -2.25
CA ALA A 41 6.21 -17.55 -2.02
C ALA A 41 5.76 -18.00 -0.62
N ILE A 42 4.45 -18.16 -0.45
CA ILE A 42 3.86 -18.62 0.81
C ILE A 42 4.19 -20.11 1.01
N PRO A 43 4.80 -20.49 2.14
CA PRO A 43 5.06 -21.89 2.44
C PRO A 43 3.74 -22.61 2.80
N PRO A 44 3.65 -23.95 2.60
CA PRO A 44 2.43 -24.71 2.82
C PRO A 44 1.83 -24.59 4.22
N ASP A 45 2.67 -24.45 5.25
CA ASP A 45 2.29 -24.30 6.65
C ASP A 45 1.76 -22.91 7.01
N GLU A 46 1.97 -21.91 6.14
CA GLU A 46 1.45 -20.53 6.28
C GLU A 46 0.33 -20.22 5.25
N ALA A 47 -0.14 -21.24 4.53
CA ALA A 47 -1.07 -21.06 3.42
C ALA A 47 -2.55 -20.94 3.83
N GLU A 48 -2.86 -20.98 5.13
CA GLU A 48 -4.25 -20.90 5.62
C GLU A 48 -4.97 -19.65 5.11
N GLY A 49 -6.17 -19.83 4.59
CA GLY A 49 -7.03 -18.76 4.08
C GLY A 49 -6.68 -18.23 2.70
N SER A 50 -5.45 -18.47 2.20
CA SER A 50 -5.04 -18.09 0.84
C SER A 50 -4.82 -19.30 -0.09
N GLY A 51 -4.53 -20.47 0.47
CA GLY A 51 -4.07 -21.63 -0.28
C GLY A 51 -2.74 -21.38 -1.00
N GLY A 52 -1.93 -20.42 -0.53
CA GLY A 52 -0.70 -19.99 -1.18
C GLY A 52 -0.93 -19.13 -2.44
N ARG A 53 -2.19 -18.87 -2.82
CA ARG A 53 -2.51 -18.08 -4.00
C ARG A 53 -2.46 -16.60 -3.70
N TYR A 54 -1.52 -15.91 -4.34
CA TYR A 54 -1.40 -14.44 -4.39
C TYR A 54 -1.13 -14.02 -5.83
N LEU A 55 -1.82 -13.00 -6.30
CA LEU A 55 -1.47 -12.33 -7.55
C LEU A 55 -0.45 -11.24 -7.24
N ASP A 56 0.56 -11.08 -8.13
CA ASP A 56 1.54 -10.00 -7.96
C ASP A 56 0.82 -8.63 -7.87
N PRO A 57 1.14 -7.81 -6.87
CA PRO A 57 0.41 -6.56 -6.65
C PRO A 57 0.59 -5.55 -7.79
N LEU A 58 1.79 -5.40 -8.35
CA LEU A 58 2.01 -4.42 -9.43
C LEU A 58 1.34 -4.86 -10.73
N GLY A 59 1.38 -6.15 -11.05
CA GLY A 59 0.61 -6.71 -12.17
C GLY A 59 -0.90 -6.55 -11.97
N THR A 60 -1.38 -6.78 -10.74
CA THR A 60 -2.79 -6.58 -10.37
C THR A 60 -3.20 -5.12 -10.49
N LEU A 61 -2.40 -4.18 -10.00
CA LEU A 61 -2.68 -2.74 -10.07
C LEU A 61 -2.66 -2.21 -11.51
N ALA A 62 -1.73 -2.70 -12.36
CA ALA A 62 -1.72 -2.37 -13.78
C ALA A 62 -3.02 -2.80 -14.48
N TRP A 63 -3.50 -4.00 -14.16
CA TRP A 63 -4.79 -4.50 -14.69
C TRP A 63 -5.98 -3.73 -14.14
N LEU A 64 -6.00 -3.41 -12.84
CA LEU A 64 -7.06 -2.60 -12.21
C LEU A 64 -7.11 -1.18 -12.78
N ALA A 65 -5.99 -0.62 -13.21
CA ALA A 65 -5.95 0.68 -13.89
C ALA A 65 -6.80 0.70 -15.17
N GLY A 66 -6.88 -0.42 -15.88
CA GLY A 66 -7.76 -0.59 -17.05
C GLY A 66 -9.21 -0.97 -16.71
N VAL A 67 -9.49 -1.37 -15.47
CA VAL A 67 -10.83 -1.78 -15.00
C VAL A 67 -11.59 -0.63 -14.36
N THR A 68 -10.86 0.37 -13.82
CA THR A 68 -11.35 1.52 -13.06
C THR A 68 -10.91 2.83 -13.70
N SER A 69 -11.58 3.94 -13.38
CA SER A 69 -11.30 5.25 -13.99
C SER A 69 -10.94 6.35 -12.98
N ARG A 70 -11.40 6.25 -11.72
CA ARG A 70 -11.32 7.31 -10.73
C ARG A 70 -10.68 6.89 -9.41
N ILE A 71 -11.04 5.70 -8.90
CA ILE A 71 -10.58 5.22 -7.60
C ILE A 71 -9.06 5.09 -7.55
N GLY A 72 -8.44 5.51 -6.45
CA GLY A 72 -7.01 5.35 -6.22
C GLY A 72 -6.64 3.85 -6.14
N LEU A 73 -5.42 3.51 -6.52
CA LEU A 73 -4.92 2.15 -6.59
C LEU A 73 -3.68 2.02 -5.71
N GLY A 74 -3.73 1.20 -4.67
CA GLY A 74 -2.67 1.11 -3.69
C GLY A 74 -2.18 -0.30 -3.42
N VAL A 75 -0.97 -0.41 -2.91
CA VAL A 75 -0.43 -1.65 -2.33
C VAL A 75 -0.08 -1.44 -0.87
N THR A 76 -0.50 -2.36 0.00
CA THR A 76 -0.27 -2.30 1.45
C THR A 76 0.31 -3.61 1.99
N VAL A 77 1.62 -3.77 1.91
CA VAL A 77 2.69 -2.96 1.31
C VAL A 77 3.46 -3.80 0.29
N LEU A 78 4.03 -3.19 -0.75
CA LEU A 78 5.01 -3.82 -1.63
C LEU A 78 6.26 -4.15 -0.81
N ILE A 79 6.68 -5.39 -0.81
CA ILE A 79 7.86 -5.81 -0.04
C ILE A 79 9.10 -5.50 -0.87
N ALA A 80 9.72 -4.36 -0.55
CA ALA A 80 10.79 -3.76 -1.33
C ALA A 80 11.97 -4.72 -1.62
N PRO A 81 12.52 -5.49 -0.65
CA PRO A 81 13.67 -6.35 -0.89
C PRO A 81 13.39 -7.60 -1.71
N TYR A 82 12.14 -7.90 -2.07
CA TYR A 82 11.81 -9.08 -2.89
C TYR A 82 12.11 -8.89 -4.37
N ARG A 83 12.35 -7.66 -4.83
CA ARG A 83 12.45 -7.33 -6.26
C ARG A 83 13.71 -6.51 -6.57
N PRO A 84 14.35 -6.75 -7.73
CA PRO A 84 15.47 -5.93 -8.20
C PRO A 84 15.03 -4.47 -8.44
N PRO A 85 15.87 -3.47 -8.11
CA PRO A 85 15.48 -2.05 -8.19
C PRO A 85 15.03 -1.59 -9.57
N LEU A 86 15.77 -1.84 -10.63
CA LEU A 86 15.46 -1.33 -11.97
C LEU A 86 14.16 -1.90 -12.57
N PRO A 87 13.92 -3.22 -12.59
CA PRO A 87 12.63 -3.76 -13.04
C PRO A 87 11.46 -3.24 -12.19
N THR A 88 11.65 -3.08 -10.89
CA THR A 88 10.62 -2.55 -9.96
C THR A 88 10.31 -1.10 -10.29
N ALA A 89 11.32 -0.24 -10.46
CA ALA A 89 11.13 1.15 -10.83
C ALA A 89 10.38 1.30 -12.16
N LYS A 90 10.74 0.49 -13.16
CA LYS A 90 10.06 0.48 -14.46
C LYS A 90 8.60 0.08 -14.31
N LEU A 91 8.30 -0.95 -13.52
CA LEU A 91 6.94 -1.43 -13.33
C LEU A 91 6.09 -0.42 -12.53
N VAL A 92 6.65 0.20 -11.47
CA VAL A 92 5.98 1.27 -10.72
C VAL A 92 5.65 2.45 -11.62
N ALA A 93 6.59 2.89 -12.47
CA ALA A 93 6.34 3.96 -13.43
C ALA A 93 5.27 3.58 -14.46
N THR A 94 5.27 2.32 -14.93
CA THR A 94 4.24 1.81 -15.85
C THR A 94 2.85 1.82 -15.21
N VAL A 95 2.74 1.32 -13.97
CA VAL A 95 1.45 1.33 -13.24
C VAL A 95 0.97 2.77 -13.02
N GLN A 96 1.85 3.67 -12.61
CA GLN A 96 1.50 5.08 -12.40
C GLN A 96 1.02 5.77 -13.68
N GLU A 97 1.67 5.49 -14.81
CA GLU A 97 1.26 5.98 -16.13
C GLU A 97 -0.13 5.44 -16.54
N LEU A 98 -0.30 4.12 -16.49
CA LEU A 98 -1.57 3.46 -16.85
C LEU A 98 -2.71 3.85 -15.90
N ALA A 99 -2.41 4.10 -14.65
CA ALA A 99 -3.37 4.57 -13.65
C ALA A 99 -3.64 6.08 -13.72
N ALA A 100 -3.03 6.81 -14.66
CA ALA A 100 -3.17 8.25 -14.79
C ALA A 100 -2.90 9.00 -13.46
N GLY A 101 -1.84 8.62 -12.74
CA GLY A 101 -1.44 9.27 -11.51
C GLY A 101 -2.14 8.79 -10.23
N ARG A 102 -2.98 7.75 -10.30
CA ARG A 102 -3.79 7.25 -9.16
C ARG A 102 -3.07 6.28 -8.22
N LEU A 103 -1.80 5.93 -8.50
CA LEU A 103 -1.06 4.95 -7.69
C LEU A 103 -0.70 5.51 -6.30
N GLN A 104 -0.93 4.69 -5.28
CA GLN A 104 -0.49 4.88 -3.90
C GLN A 104 0.51 3.75 -3.56
N LEU A 105 1.78 4.08 -3.37
CA LEU A 105 2.82 3.07 -3.20
C LEU A 105 3.17 2.88 -1.72
N GLY A 106 2.50 1.92 -1.06
CA GLY A 106 2.93 1.43 0.23
C GLY A 106 4.17 0.53 0.09
N LEU A 107 5.19 0.71 0.91
CA LEU A 107 6.45 -0.02 0.85
C LEU A 107 6.83 -0.57 2.22
N GLY A 108 7.29 -1.82 2.27
CA GLY A 108 7.69 -2.50 3.50
C GLY A 108 8.97 -3.29 3.35
N VAL A 109 9.58 -3.63 4.51
CA VAL A 109 10.84 -4.39 4.56
C VAL A 109 10.64 -5.91 4.50
N GLY A 110 9.41 -6.40 4.64
CA GLY A 110 9.10 -7.83 4.74
C GLY A 110 9.44 -8.46 6.11
N TRP A 111 8.78 -9.57 6.38
CA TRP A 111 8.93 -10.27 7.67
C TRP A 111 9.07 -11.79 7.52
N MET A 112 8.49 -12.41 6.49
CA MET A 112 8.37 -13.86 6.34
C MET A 112 9.70 -14.48 5.90
N GLU A 113 10.36 -15.20 6.81
CA GLU A 113 11.65 -15.83 6.57
C GLU A 113 11.65 -16.81 5.39
N ALA A 114 10.54 -17.55 5.22
CA ALA A 114 10.41 -18.54 4.16
C ALA A 114 10.45 -17.90 2.76
N GLU A 115 9.82 -16.75 2.58
CA GLU A 115 9.85 -16.02 1.31
C GLU A 115 11.27 -15.49 1.01
N PHE A 116 11.95 -14.94 1.99
CA PHE A 116 13.35 -14.50 1.84
C PHE A 116 14.25 -15.65 1.39
N ARG A 117 14.08 -16.85 1.97
CA ARG A 117 14.83 -18.06 1.57
C ARG A 117 14.49 -18.50 0.15
N ALA A 118 13.20 -18.55 -0.19
CA ALA A 118 12.74 -18.93 -1.53
C ALA A 118 13.26 -17.99 -2.62
N LEU A 119 13.37 -16.70 -2.31
CA LEU A 119 13.87 -15.67 -3.22
C LEU A 119 15.40 -15.56 -3.24
N GLY A 120 16.12 -16.27 -2.38
CA GLY A 120 17.58 -16.16 -2.24
C GLY A 120 18.03 -14.79 -1.71
N VAL A 121 17.15 -14.05 -1.02
CA VAL A 121 17.41 -12.72 -0.51
C VAL A 121 17.81 -12.80 0.97
N PRO A 122 18.98 -12.27 1.38
CA PRO A 122 19.39 -12.27 2.78
C PRO A 122 18.46 -11.39 3.64
N ARG A 123 17.61 -12.00 4.48
CA ARG A 123 16.67 -11.27 5.34
C ARG A 123 17.36 -10.23 6.25
N ALA A 124 18.59 -10.52 6.70
CA ALA A 124 19.36 -9.58 7.49
C ALA A 124 19.66 -8.25 6.77
N LYS A 125 19.70 -8.26 5.43
CA LYS A 125 19.93 -7.06 4.59
C LYS A 125 18.65 -6.34 4.19
N ARG A 126 17.46 -6.81 4.60
CA ARG A 126 16.17 -6.28 4.12
C ARG A 126 16.02 -4.76 4.27
N GLY A 127 16.53 -4.19 5.37
CA GLY A 127 16.50 -2.73 5.59
C GLY A 127 17.35 -1.98 4.59
N ALA A 128 18.59 -2.41 4.36
CA ALA A 128 19.52 -1.80 3.39
C ALA A 128 18.97 -1.92 1.96
N LEU A 129 18.48 -3.09 1.57
CA LEU A 129 17.87 -3.32 0.25
C LEU A 129 16.61 -2.45 0.04
N THR A 130 15.84 -2.20 1.09
CA THR A 130 14.71 -1.27 1.02
C THR A 130 15.18 0.17 0.81
N ASP A 131 16.21 0.60 1.54
CA ASP A 131 16.79 1.95 1.39
C ASP A 131 17.39 2.14 -0.01
N GLU A 132 18.06 1.12 -0.56
CA GLU A 132 18.59 1.10 -1.92
C GLU A 132 17.49 1.25 -2.97
N LEU A 133 16.42 0.45 -2.88
CA LEU A 133 15.27 0.57 -3.79
C LEU A 133 14.63 1.96 -3.72
N LEU A 134 14.41 2.50 -2.52
CA LEU A 134 13.80 3.82 -2.33
C LEU A 134 14.66 4.93 -2.95
N ALA A 135 15.98 4.91 -2.72
CA ALA A 135 16.90 5.85 -3.33
C ALA A 135 16.91 5.74 -4.87
N PHE A 136 16.88 4.51 -5.39
CA PHE A 136 16.82 4.26 -6.83
C PHE A 136 15.50 4.75 -7.45
N LEU A 137 14.37 4.51 -6.79
CA LEU A 137 13.07 5.05 -7.20
C LEU A 137 13.10 6.58 -7.27
N HIS A 138 13.61 7.25 -6.22
CA HIS A 138 13.75 8.71 -6.25
C HIS A 138 14.57 9.18 -7.44
N ASN A 139 15.71 8.53 -7.70
CA ASN A 139 16.58 8.87 -8.84
C ASN A 139 15.85 8.69 -10.18
N CYS A 140 15.14 7.58 -10.37
CA CYS A 140 14.37 7.30 -11.58
C CYS A 140 13.28 8.33 -11.86
N PHE A 141 12.54 8.74 -10.83
CA PHE A 141 11.45 9.71 -10.99
C PHE A 141 11.94 11.17 -11.08
N ALA A 142 13.19 11.45 -10.71
CA ALA A 142 13.76 12.79 -10.77
C ALA A 142 14.53 13.10 -12.06
N ASN A 143 15.06 12.07 -12.76
CA ASN A 143 16.00 12.26 -13.85
C ASN A 143 15.58 11.51 -15.12
N ASP A 144 15.86 12.10 -16.30
CA ASP A 144 15.61 11.47 -17.61
C ASP A 144 16.65 10.38 -17.91
N VAL A 145 17.89 10.59 -17.49
CA VAL A 145 18.99 9.63 -17.61
C VAL A 145 19.38 9.16 -16.22
N VAL A 146 19.38 7.86 -16.03
CA VAL A 146 19.71 7.17 -14.77
C VAL A 146 20.82 6.16 -15.07
N GLU A 147 21.61 5.82 -14.08
CA GLU A 147 22.65 4.81 -14.19
C GLU A 147 22.37 3.62 -13.27
N ALA A 148 22.60 2.41 -13.78
CA ALA A 148 22.64 1.18 -12.99
C ALA A 148 23.81 0.30 -13.43
N ASN A 149 24.58 -0.21 -12.49
CA ASN A 149 25.77 -1.04 -12.74
C ASN A 149 26.76 -0.42 -13.75
N GLY A 150 26.99 0.89 -13.69
CA GLY A 150 27.87 1.61 -14.61
C GLY A 150 27.29 1.86 -16.00
N GLN A 151 26.04 1.47 -16.25
CA GLN A 151 25.38 1.67 -17.54
C GLN A 151 24.33 2.78 -17.43
N PRO A 152 24.51 3.94 -18.11
CA PRO A 152 23.48 4.96 -18.22
C PRO A 152 22.36 4.50 -19.17
N PHE A 153 21.13 4.91 -18.87
CA PHE A 153 19.95 4.63 -19.69
C PHE A 153 18.89 5.72 -19.52
N ILE A 154 18.02 5.85 -20.53
CA ILE A 154 16.85 6.75 -20.45
C ILE A 154 15.74 6.05 -19.67
N PHE A 155 15.26 6.69 -18.59
CA PHE A 155 14.12 6.22 -17.82
C PHE A 155 12.82 6.86 -18.31
N ALA A 156 12.09 6.13 -19.15
CA ALA A 156 10.79 6.53 -19.68
C ALA A 156 9.81 5.34 -19.73
N PRO A 157 8.48 5.51 -19.48
CA PRO A 157 7.84 6.78 -19.10
C PRO A 157 8.31 7.27 -17.73
N ARG A 158 8.22 8.57 -17.48
CA ARG A 158 8.54 9.20 -16.20
C ARG A 158 7.35 10.06 -15.75
N PRO A 159 6.25 9.44 -15.30
CA PRO A 159 5.12 10.15 -14.73
C PRO A 159 5.52 10.84 -13.41
N SER A 160 4.62 11.63 -12.83
CA SER A 160 4.81 12.15 -11.47
C SER A 160 5.01 10.99 -10.49
N ARG A 161 5.97 11.12 -9.58
CA ARG A 161 6.25 10.10 -8.56
C ARG A 161 5.00 9.85 -7.70
N PRO A 162 4.55 8.59 -7.51
CA PRO A 162 3.51 8.29 -6.56
C PRO A 162 3.97 8.61 -5.12
N PRO A 163 3.07 8.89 -4.17
CA PRO A 163 3.45 9.00 -2.77
C PRO A 163 4.02 7.67 -2.26
N PHE A 164 5.13 7.76 -1.49
CA PHE A 164 5.76 6.61 -0.85
C PHE A 164 5.31 6.53 0.61
N LEU A 165 4.48 5.55 0.93
CA LEU A 165 3.97 5.30 2.27
C LEU A 165 4.70 4.11 2.88
N LEU A 166 5.45 4.31 3.96
CA LEU A 166 6.30 3.25 4.49
C LEU A 166 5.63 2.52 5.65
N GLY A 167 5.60 1.20 5.57
CA GLY A 167 5.13 0.32 6.62
C GLY A 167 6.20 0.04 7.68
N GLY A 168 5.76 -0.52 8.81
CA GLY A 168 6.60 -0.96 9.90
C GLY A 168 6.38 -0.22 11.22
N LYS A 169 7.03 -0.72 12.29
CA LYS A 169 6.97 -0.08 13.62
C LYS A 169 7.66 1.28 13.58
N ALA A 170 7.10 2.25 14.31
CA ALA A 170 7.54 3.65 14.33
C ALA A 170 9.06 3.81 14.54
N GLU A 171 9.63 3.07 15.49
CA GLU A 171 11.06 3.12 15.83
C GLU A 171 11.99 2.81 14.66
N HIS A 172 11.56 1.93 13.72
CA HIS A 172 12.35 1.53 12.56
C HIS A 172 11.92 2.23 11.27
N ALA A 173 10.64 2.59 11.17
CA ALA A 173 10.09 3.20 9.96
C ALA A 173 10.38 4.71 9.88
N PHE A 174 10.29 5.45 10.98
CA PHE A 174 10.38 6.91 10.95
C PHE A 174 11.71 7.46 10.38
N PRO A 175 12.88 6.93 10.73
CA PRO A 175 14.12 7.39 10.11
C PRO A 175 14.14 7.19 8.58
N ARG A 176 13.51 6.12 8.08
CA ARG A 176 13.37 5.86 6.64
C ARG A 176 12.33 6.75 6.00
N ILE A 177 11.19 6.96 6.66
CA ILE A 177 10.13 7.88 6.20
C ILE A 177 10.69 9.30 6.05
N LEU A 178 11.45 9.78 7.02
CA LEU A 178 12.07 11.11 6.94
C LEU A 178 13.03 11.26 5.76
N ARG A 179 13.76 10.21 5.41
CA ARG A 179 14.70 10.23 4.27
C ARG A 179 14.00 10.07 2.91
N HIS A 180 13.01 9.19 2.83
CA HIS A 180 12.51 8.69 1.55
C HIS A 180 10.99 8.78 1.40
N GLY A 181 10.22 8.87 2.49
CA GLY A 181 8.77 8.72 2.47
C GLY A 181 8.00 10.03 2.50
N ASP A 182 6.74 9.92 2.12
CA ASP A 182 5.72 10.95 2.23
C ASP A 182 4.72 10.63 3.36
N GLY A 183 4.82 9.42 3.95
CA GLY A 183 3.90 9.01 5.00
C GLY A 183 4.16 7.62 5.57
N TRP A 184 3.27 7.21 6.46
CA TRP A 184 3.36 5.99 7.25
C TRP A 184 2.10 5.12 7.09
N MET A 185 2.31 3.79 6.99
CA MET A 185 1.26 2.77 6.95
C MET A 185 1.38 1.85 8.18
N PRO A 186 0.83 2.22 9.35
CA PRO A 186 0.78 1.33 10.51
C PRO A 186 -0.21 0.18 10.32
N MET A 187 0.07 -0.95 11.00
CA MET A 187 -0.77 -2.16 10.99
C MET A 187 -1.88 -2.14 12.04
N THR A 188 -2.20 -0.97 12.60
CA THR A 188 -3.28 -0.78 13.57
C THR A 188 -4.05 0.49 13.29
N GLY A 189 -5.37 0.43 13.43
CA GLY A 189 -6.28 1.57 13.41
C GLY A 189 -6.84 1.91 14.80
N ASP A 190 -6.16 1.49 15.88
CA ASP A 190 -6.50 1.89 17.24
C ASP A 190 -6.03 3.33 17.50
N PRO A 191 -6.95 4.29 17.77
CA PRO A 191 -6.58 5.67 18.01
C PRO A 191 -5.63 5.87 19.20
N GLU A 192 -5.77 5.08 20.26
CA GLU A 192 -4.88 5.21 21.43
C GLU A 192 -3.46 4.75 21.10
N ALA A 193 -3.31 3.64 20.37
CA ALA A 193 -2.01 3.15 19.93
C ALA A 193 -1.33 4.09 18.91
N LEU A 194 -2.09 4.89 18.18
CA LEU A 194 -1.57 5.81 17.16
C LEU A 194 -1.27 7.21 17.68
N ARG A 195 -1.83 7.62 18.83
CA ARG A 195 -1.73 8.99 19.36
C ARG A 195 -0.30 9.51 19.43
N GLU A 196 0.54 8.83 20.18
CA GLU A 196 1.94 9.23 20.35
C GLU A 196 2.75 9.11 19.05
N PRO A 197 2.74 7.95 18.33
CA PRO A 197 3.50 7.83 17.10
C PRO A 197 3.12 8.86 16.02
N VAL A 198 1.84 9.13 15.82
CA VAL A 198 1.41 10.13 14.82
C VAL A 198 1.85 11.54 15.21
N SER A 199 1.67 11.91 16.48
CA SER A 199 2.15 13.21 16.99
C SER A 199 3.65 13.37 16.76
N ARG A 200 4.44 12.35 17.10
CA ARG A 200 5.88 12.33 16.90
C ARG A 200 6.28 12.44 15.44
N LEU A 201 5.63 11.67 14.54
CA LEU A 201 5.93 11.72 13.11
C LEU A 201 5.67 13.11 12.53
N ARG A 202 4.56 13.74 12.91
CA ARG A 202 4.20 15.10 12.48
C ARG A 202 5.22 16.13 12.95
N ALA A 203 5.68 16.02 14.19
CA ALA A 203 6.73 16.89 14.74
C ALA A 203 8.04 16.75 13.94
N LEU A 204 8.47 15.52 13.68
CA LEU A 204 9.67 15.24 12.89
C LEU A 204 9.58 15.79 11.45
N PHE A 205 8.40 15.73 10.81
CA PHE A 205 8.20 16.34 9.49
C PHE A 205 8.27 17.86 9.53
N ALA A 206 7.66 18.47 10.56
CA ALA A 206 7.73 19.93 10.75
C ALA A 206 9.17 20.40 10.99
N GLU A 207 9.93 19.72 11.85
CA GLU A 207 11.34 20.00 12.11
C GLU A 207 12.20 19.85 10.84
N ALA A 208 11.87 18.89 9.97
CA ALA A 208 12.55 18.68 8.68
C ALA A 208 12.07 19.64 7.57
N GLY A 209 11.14 20.55 7.83
CA GLY A 209 10.55 21.45 6.84
C GLY A 209 9.75 20.75 5.74
N LYS A 210 9.25 19.53 6.01
CA LYS A 210 8.45 18.73 5.07
C LYS A 210 6.95 19.04 5.23
N PRO A 211 6.15 18.87 4.16
CA PRO A 211 4.68 18.86 4.27
C PRO A 211 4.21 17.83 5.29
N PRO A 212 3.04 18.02 5.93
CA PRO A 212 2.50 17.03 6.87
C PRO A 212 2.48 15.62 6.28
N PRO A 213 2.89 14.57 7.04
CA PRO A 213 2.93 13.21 6.53
C PRO A 213 1.52 12.67 6.28
N GLN A 214 1.37 11.85 5.26
CA GLN A 214 0.21 10.99 5.13
C GLN A 214 0.30 9.87 6.17
N VAL A 215 -0.82 9.55 6.82
CA VAL A 215 -0.92 8.41 7.74
C VAL A 215 -2.11 7.58 7.33
N VAL A 216 -1.86 6.35 6.91
CA VAL A 216 -2.87 5.46 6.32
C VAL A 216 -2.78 4.08 6.99
N PRO A 217 -3.44 3.86 8.15
CA PRO A 217 -3.44 2.58 8.84
C PRO A 217 -4.24 1.52 8.08
N LEU A 218 -3.78 0.26 8.16
CA LEU A 218 -4.62 -0.90 7.94
C LEU A 218 -5.49 -1.11 9.19
N THR A 219 -6.80 -1.11 9.04
CA THR A 219 -7.72 -1.11 10.17
C THR A 219 -8.96 -1.98 9.97
N GLN A 220 -9.61 -2.29 11.06
CA GLN A 220 -10.97 -2.77 11.11
C GLN A 220 -11.85 -1.73 11.80
N LEU A 221 -13.09 -1.59 11.33
CA LEU A 221 -14.09 -0.71 11.90
C LEU A 221 -15.30 -1.57 12.30
N PRO A 222 -16.01 -1.23 13.37
CA PRO A 222 -17.23 -1.92 13.76
C PRO A 222 -18.40 -1.50 12.85
N LEU A 223 -18.39 -1.95 11.58
CA LEU A 223 -19.38 -1.53 10.57
C LEU A 223 -20.82 -1.92 10.92
N ASP A 224 -21.01 -2.87 11.83
CA ASP A 224 -22.34 -3.26 12.36
C ASP A 224 -22.86 -2.28 13.43
N ASP A 225 -22.00 -1.33 13.87
CA ASP A 225 -22.33 -0.23 14.78
C ASP A 225 -21.86 1.10 14.17
N PRO A 226 -22.65 1.70 13.25
CA PRO A 226 -22.22 2.91 12.52
C PRO A 226 -21.87 4.11 13.44
N PRO A 227 -22.57 4.38 14.55
CA PRO A 227 -22.15 5.41 15.50
C PRO A 227 -20.74 5.19 16.04
N LYS A 228 -20.40 3.96 16.44
CA LYS A 228 -19.08 3.60 16.96
C LYS A 228 -18.01 3.67 15.85
N ALA A 229 -18.32 3.22 14.65
CA ALA A 229 -17.43 3.33 13.51
C ALA A 229 -17.08 4.80 13.17
N ARG A 230 -18.10 5.68 13.12
CA ARG A 230 -17.89 7.13 12.93
C ARG A 230 -17.07 7.77 14.05
N ALA A 231 -17.31 7.37 15.31
CA ALA A 231 -16.53 7.86 16.45
C ALA A 231 -15.05 7.46 16.33
N GLN A 232 -14.76 6.23 15.90
CA GLN A 232 -13.39 5.77 15.66
C GLN A 232 -12.74 6.56 14.51
N LEU A 233 -13.44 6.76 13.37
CA LEU A 233 -12.93 7.56 12.26
C LEU A 233 -12.65 9.00 12.68
N ALA A 234 -13.55 9.64 13.41
CA ALA A 234 -13.37 11.01 13.93
C ALA A 234 -12.16 11.09 14.88
N ALA A 235 -11.96 10.08 15.73
CA ALA A 235 -10.80 10.02 16.62
C ALA A 235 -9.49 9.88 15.82
N LEU A 236 -9.46 9.04 14.79
CA LEU A 236 -8.30 8.89 13.90
C LEU A 236 -8.00 10.18 13.13
N GLU A 237 -9.03 10.84 12.59
CA GLU A 237 -8.88 12.09 11.86
C GLU A 237 -8.35 13.21 12.76
N ALA A 238 -8.85 13.31 14.01
CA ALA A 238 -8.36 14.27 15.00
C ALA A 238 -6.88 14.09 15.35
N LEU A 239 -6.34 12.86 15.23
CA LEU A 239 -4.90 12.60 15.39
C LEU A 239 -4.08 13.03 14.16
N GLY A 240 -4.71 13.26 13.01
CA GLY A 240 -4.06 13.57 11.73
C GLY A 240 -3.85 12.37 10.82
N VAL A 241 -4.62 11.29 11.03
CA VAL A 241 -4.74 10.20 10.04
C VAL A 241 -5.43 10.77 8.80
N THR A 242 -4.85 10.52 7.62
CA THR A 242 -5.29 11.10 6.35
C THR A 242 -6.19 10.18 5.53
N GLY A 243 -6.14 8.89 5.80
CA GLY A 243 -6.96 7.88 5.18
C GLY A 243 -6.84 6.57 5.94
N ILE A 244 -7.67 5.58 5.60
CA ILE A 244 -7.60 4.22 6.15
C ILE A 244 -7.60 3.20 5.03
N VAL A 245 -7.09 1.99 5.31
CA VAL A 245 -7.34 0.78 4.53
C VAL A 245 -8.21 -0.13 5.37
N TYR A 246 -9.48 -0.23 5.04
CA TYR A 246 -10.39 -1.15 5.72
C TYR A 246 -10.21 -2.56 5.17
N ALA A 247 -10.08 -3.55 6.05
CA ALA A 247 -9.88 -4.95 5.68
C ALA A 247 -10.95 -5.84 6.30
N GLU A 248 -11.69 -6.55 5.45
CA GLU A 248 -12.67 -7.57 5.84
C GLU A 248 -12.56 -8.78 4.91
N ARG A 249 -12.91 -9.97 5.42
CA ARG A 249 -12.93 -11.19 4.61
C ARG A 249 -14.27 -11.29 3.87
N TYR A 250 -14.22 -11.63 2.59
CA TYR A 250 -15.38 -11.93 1.76
C TYR A 250 -15.04 -13.09 0.82
N ALA A 251 -16.06 -13.82 0.37
CA ALA A 251 -15.90 -15.00 -0.50
C ALA A 251 -15.99 -14.65 -1.99
N ASP A 252 -16.80 -13.64 -2.34
CA ASP A 252 -17.07 -13.23 -3.71
C ASP A 252 -17.51 -11.74 -3.77
N SER A 253 -17.88 -11.28 -4.94
CA SER A 253 -18.35 -9.90 -5.14
C SER A 253 -19.73 -9.64 -4.49
N ALA A 254 -20.57 -10.65 -4.28
CA ALA A 254 -21.83 -10.49 -3.58
C ALA A 254 -21.60 -10.26 -2.08
N GLY A 255 -20.62 -10.98 -1.49
CA GLY A 255 -20.20 -10.75 -0.10
C GLY A 255 -19.41 -9.45 0.09
N PHE A 256 -18.77 -8.92 -0.96
CA PHE A 256 -18.05 -7.64 -0.91
C PHE A 256 -18.99 -6.42 -0.95
N ALA A 257 -20.09 -6.50 -1.69
CA ALA A 257 -21.04 -5.38 -1.86
C ALA A 257 -21.52 -4.77 -0.53
N PRO A 258 -22.04 -5.55 0.46
CA PRO A 258 -22.46 -4.99 1.72
C PRO A 258 -21.32 -4.39 2.57
N VAL A 259 -20.07 -4.84 2.38
CA VAL A 259 -18.89 -4.23 3.02
C VAL A 259 -18.70 -2.81 2.48
N VAL A 260 -18.74 -2.67 1.17
CA VAL A 260 -18.58 -1.38 0.49
C VAL A 260 -19.72 -0.42 0.85
N GLU A 261 -20.96 -0.89 0.86
CA GLU A 261 -22.14 -0.09 1.23
C GLU A 261 -22.02 0.45 2.67
N ARG A 262 -21.69 -0.41 3.64
CA ARG A 262 -21.50 0.01 5.04
C ARG A 262 -20.35 0.97 5.22
N LEU A 263 -19.22 0.74 4.51
CA LEU A 263 -18.05 1.61 4.60
C LEU A 263 -18.33 2.98 3.98
N SER A 264 -18.93 3.04 2.78
CA SER A 264 -19.25 4.29 2.10
C SER A 264 -20.30 5.13 2.86
N ALA A 265 -21.22 4.49 3.60
CA ALA A 265 -22.19 5.18 4.46
C ALA A 265 -21.56 5.92 5.67
N LEU A 266 -20.26 5.75 5.92
CA LEU A 266 -19.52 6.48 6.96
C LEU A 266 -18.89 7.79 6.45
N ALA A 267 -18.86 8.01 5.12
CA ALA A 267 -18.27 9.18 4.47
C ALA A 267 -19.00 10.49 4.82
#